data_80c5006c208bd131bb9b63f5afb90d6c
#
_entry.id   80c5006c208bd131bb9b63f5afb90d6c
#
_cell.length_a   1.000
_cell.length_b   1.000
_cell.length_c   1.000
_cell.angle_alpha   90.00
_cell.angle_beta   90.00
_cell.angle_gamma   90.00
#
_symmetry.space_group_name_H-M   'P 1'
#
loop_
_entity.id
_entity.type
_entity.pdbx_description
1 polymer ?
#
loop_
_entity_poly.entity_id
_entity_poly.type
_entity_poly.pdbx_seq_one_letter_code
_entity_poly.pdbx_strand_id
1 'polypeptide(L)'
;AMTVPVLSAFSNAHPKVTLTVLTKKKFAPLFRGLKMVTVISADFNTTHKGVLGLYRLSKLLRNTQVEAVADLHNVLRTKILKFFLSGIKFHQIDKGRFEKKALITGKTKTPLRTTTQRYADVFRSLGFEFEIDSPSFPAPKQLDTAITKELGAFSNSVIGVAPFAAYASKTYSISKMDQVISKLQKESKVVLFGGGANETKQLEAIASKYSNVFCVAGKFSL
;
A
#
# COMPACT_ATOMS: atom_id res chain seq x y z
N ALA A 1 0.95 -0.91 0.41
CA ALA A 1 1.57 -2.13 -0.15
C ALA A 1 2.96 -2.40 0.46
N MET A 2 3.90 -1.44 0.48
CA MET A 2 5.28 -1.64 0.98
C MET A 2 5.39 -2.03 2.47
N THR A 3 4.36 -1.83 3.28
CA THR A 3 4.32 -2.31 4.67
C THR A 3 4.03 -3.82 4.78
N VAL A 4 3.35 -4.40 3.79
CA VAL A 4 2.93 -5.81 3.82
C VAL A 4 4.09 -6.78 4.03
N PRO A 5 5.19 -6.74 3.24
CA PRO A 5 6.33 -7.64 3.45
C PRO A 5 7.01 -7.43 4.81
N VAL A 6 7.03 -6.19 5.31
CA VAL A 6 7.61 -5.91 6.64
C VAL A 6 6.76 -6.53 7.75
N LEU A 7 5.43 -6.39 7.67
CA LEU A 7 4.51 -7.00 8.65
C LEU A 7 4.51 -8.53 8.56
N SER A 8 4.66 -9.09 7.35
CA SER A 8 4.81 -10.53 7.16
C SER A 8 6.08 -11.06 7.83
N ALA A 9 7.23 -10.42 7.57
CA ALA A 9 8.50 -10.78 8.19
C ALA A 9 8.44 -10.66 9.72
N PHE A 10 7.87 -9.55 10.22
CA PHE A 10 7.66 -9.34 11.65
C PHE A 10 6.82 -10.44 12.29
N SER A 11 5.65 -10.75 11.72
CA SER A 11 4.74 -11.76 12.27
C SER A 11 5.35 -13.16 12.26
N ASN A 12 6.20 -13.46 11.29
CA ASN A 12 6.93 -14.73 11.25
C ASN A 12 8.02 -14.81 12.32
N ALA A 13 8.75 -13.72 12.56
CA ALA A 13 9.79 -13.65 13.58
C ALA A 13 9.22 -13.59 15.01
N HIS A 14 8.04 -12.98 15.17
CA HIS A 14 7.40 -12.76 16.46
C HIS A 14 5.96 -13.32 16.50
N PRO A 15 5.77 -14.66 16.43
CA PRO A 15 4.45 -15.28 16.29
C PRO A 15 3.54 -15.12 17.51
N LYS A 16 4.09 -14.67 18.64
CA LYS A 16 3.31 -14.39 19.86
C LYS A 16 2.82 -12.94 19.94
N VAL A 17 3.23 -12.08 19.01
CA VAL A 17 2.86 -10.65 18.99
C VAL A 17 1.69 -10.44 18.04
N THR A 18 0.59 -9.93 18.55
CA THR A 18 -0.56 -9.54 17.72
C THR A 18 -0.36 -8.13 17.18
N LEU A 19 -0.56 -7.97 15.88
CA LEU A 19 -0.50 -6.67 15.22
C LEU A 19 -1.90 -6.12 14.97
N THR A 20 -2.13 -4.86 15.35
CA THR A 20 -3.31 -4.12 14.93
C THR A 20 -2.92 -3.02 13.95
N VAL A 21 -3.35 -3.15 12.70
CA VAL A 21 -3.07 -2.18 11.64
C VAL A 21 -4.18 -1.15 11.55
N LEU A 22 -3.87 0.10 11.90
CA LEU A 22 -4.76 1.23 11.70
C LEU A 22 -4.59 1.80 10.29
N THR A 23 -5.62 1.72 9.46
CA THR A 23 -5.56 2.21 8.07
C THR A 23 -6.90 2.75 7.58
N LYS A 24 -6.93 3.38 6.40
CA LYS A 24 -8.21 3.74 5.75
C LYS A 24 -8.91 2.49 5.23
N LYS A 25 -10.24 2.45 5.27
CA LYS A 25 -11.08 1.32 4.81
C LYS A 25 -10.64 0.76 3.45
N LYS A 26 -10.37 1.63 2.47
CA LYS A 26 -9.94 1.23 1.12
C LYS A 26 -8.61 0.48 1.04
N PHE A 27 -7.77 0.55 2.08
CA PHE A 27 -6.48 -0.15 2.13
C PHE A 27 -6.50 -1.40 3.03
N ALA A 28 -7.60 -1.65 3.73
CA ALA A 28 -7.74 -2.84 4.58
C ALA A 28 -7.49 -4.16 3.81
N PRO A 29 -7.94 -4.30 2.55
CA PRO A 29 -7.70 -5.51 1.78
C PRO A 29 -6.22 -5.88 1.60
N LEU A 30 -5.30 -4.91 1.60
CA LEU A 30 -3.86 -5.16 1.46
C LEU A 30 -3.26 -6.01 2.60
N PHE A 31 -3.94 -6.09 3.73
CA PHE A 31 -3.49 -6.82 4.93
C PHE A 31 -4.19 -8.17 5.10
N ARG A 32 -5.09 -8.54 4.18
CA ARG A 32 -5.75 -9.86 4.19
C ARG A 32 -4.71 -10.96 3.98
N GLY A 33 -4.83 -12.04 4.75
CA GLY A 33 -3.91 -13.17 4.65
C GLY A 33 -2.61 -13.04 5.45
N LEU A 34 -2.35 -11.89 6.10
CA LEU A 34 -1.29 -11.79 7.09
C LEU A 34 -1.71 -12.48 8.39
N LYS A 35 -0.85 -13.36 8.90
CA LYS A 35 -1.07 -14.04 10.19
C LYS A 35 -0.95 -13.05 11.34
N MET A 36 -1.73 -13.23 12.39
CA MET A 36 -1.71 -12.40 13.61
C MET A 36 -1.92 -10.91 13.37
N VAL A 37 -2.58 -10.51 12.27
CA VAL A 37 -2.84 -9.13 11.90
C VAL A 37 -4.33 -8.85 11.91
N THR A 38 -4.76 -7.93 12.78
CA THR A 38 -6.11 -7.35 12.82
C THR A 38 -6.10 -5.96 12.19
N VAL A 39 -7.15 -5.60 11.47
CA VAL A 39 -7.24 -4.30 10.80
C VAL A 39 -8.34 -3.45 11.40
N ILE A 40 -7.98 -2.26 11.90
CA ILE A 40 -8.92 -1.22 12.27
C ILE A 40 -9.01 -0.19 11.16
N SER A 41 -10.20 -0.02 10.61
CA SER A 41 -10.47 0.95 9.56
C SER A 41 -10.83 2.32 10.14
N ALA A 42 -10.03 3.35 9.82
CA ALA A 42 -10.34 4.72 10.20
C ALA A 42 -10.97 5.49 9.04
N ASP A 43 -12.06 6.20 9.33
CA ASP A 43 -12.66 7.17 8.43
C ASP A 43 -12.30 8.58 8.88
N PHE A 44 -11.36 9.19 8.20
CA PHE A 44 -10.88 10.54 8.49
C PHE A 44 -11.69 11.65 7.82
N ASN A 45 -12.68 11.29 7.01
CA ASN A 45 -13.56 12.25 6.36
C ASN A 45 -14.82 12.55 7.22
N THR A 46 -15.25 11.56 8.00
CA THR A 46 -16.45 11.63 8.86
C THR A 46 -16.13 11.37 10.33
N THR A 47 -16.22 10.12 10.77
CA THR A 47 -16.18 9.70 12.19
C THR A 47 -14.91 10.11 12.92
N HIS A 48 -13.75 10.04 12.24
CA HIS A 48 -12.44 10.34 12.83
C HIS A 48 -11.84 11.65 12.30
N LYS A 49 -12.71 12.59 11.87
CA LYS A 49 -12.30 13.91 11.37
C LYS A 49 -11.92 14.84 12.52
N GLY A 50 -10.85 15.61 12.32
CA GLY A 50 -10.38 16.63 13.25
C GLY A 50 -9.83 16.06 14.58
N VAL A 51 -9.60 16.94 15.54
CA VAL A 51 -9.01 16.58 16.85
C VAL A 51 -9.95 15.68 17.66
N LEU A 52 -11.24 16.01 17.71
CA LEU A 52 -12.25 15.22 18.43
C LEU A 52 -12.40 13.82 17.83
N GLY A 53 -12.36 13.69 16.50
CA GLY A 53 -12.38 12.39 15.83
C GLY A 53 -11.15 11.56 16.18
N LEU A 54 -9.97 12.18 16.26
CA LEU A 54 -8.74 11.50 16.69
C LEU A 54 -8.76 11.11 18.16
N TYR A 55 -9.38 11.89 19.02
CA TYR A 55 -9.60 11.53 20.41
C TYR A 55 -10.51 10.29 20.53
N ARG A 56 -11.63 10.23 19.79
CA ARG A 56 -12.48 9.02 19.72
C ARG A 56 -11.69 7.80 19.23
N LEU A 57 -10.86 7.98 18.20
CA LEU A 57 -10.01 6.92 17.66
C LEU A 57 -8.98 6.45 18.71
N SER A 58 -8.39 7.35 19.49
CA SER A 58 -7.46 6.97 20.55
C SER A 58 -8.13 6.15 21.66
N LYS A 59 -9.38 6.44 22.01
CA LYS A 59 -10.15 5.59 22.94
C LYS A 59 -10.37 4.19 22.39
N LEU A 60 -10.75 4.09 21.09
CA LEU A 60 -10.89 2.79 20.42
C LEU A 60 -9.58 1.99 20.46
N LEU A 61 -8.46 2.64 20.18
CA LEU A 61 -7.15 1.99 20.21
C LEU A 61 -6.76 1.56 21.64
N ARG A 62 -7.03 2.36 22.67
CA ARG A 62 -6.79 1.97 24.06
C ARG A 62 -7.59 0.72 24.47
N ASN A 63 -8.81 0.59 23.98
CA ASN A 63 -9.65 -0.59 24.25
C ASN A 63 -9.09 -1.88 23.63
N THR A 64 -8.18 -1.79 22.66
CA THR A 64 -7.47 -2.97 22.12
C THR A 64 -6.25 -3.38 22.95
N GLN A 65 -6.05 -2.79 24.13
CA GLN A 65 -4.93 -3.08 25.03
C GLN A 65 -3.56 -2.94 24.33
N VAL A 66 -3.42 -1.93 23.45
CA VAL A 66 -2.19 -1.69 22.71
C VAL A 66 -1.05 -1.32 23.67
N GLU A 67 0.06 -2.04 23.61
CA GLU A 67 1.26 -1.83 24.44
C GLU A 67 2.30 -0.94 23.76
N ALA A 68 2.35 -0.97 22.43
CA ALA A 68 3.29 -0.18 21.65
C ALA A 68 2.70 0.26 20.31
N VAL A 69 3.14 1.40 19.81
CA VAL A 69 2.70 1.95 18.52
C VAL A 69 3.91 2.17 17.59
N ALA A 70 3.91 1.50 16.45
CA ALA A 70 4.81 1.73 15.33
C ALA A 70 4.16 2.71 14.34
N ASP A 71 4.51 3.99 14.39
CA ASP A 71 3.99 4.99 13.43
C ASP A 71 4.83 4.99 12.15
N LEU A 72 4.38 4.28 11.15
CA LEU A 72 5.02 4.19 9.84
C LEU A 72 4.67 5.37 8.91
N HIS A 73 3.90 6.34 9.39
CA HIS A 73 3.44 7.46 8.57
C HIS A 73 4.00 8.81 8.98
N ASN A 74 4.18 9.05 10.29
CA ASN A 74 4.75 10.28 10.87
C ASN A 74 4.20 11.57 10.21
N VAL A 75 2.92 11.83 10.40
CA VAL A 75 2.20 13.02 9.92
C VAL A 75 1.53 13.74 11.09
N LEU A 76 1.01 14.96 10.87
CA LEU A 76 0.36 15.74 11.94
C LEU A 76 -0.72 14.91 12.69
N ARG A 77 -1.52 14.15 11.98
CA ARG A 77 -2.56 13.29 12.58
C ARG A 77 -1.99 12.26 13.54
N THR A 78 -0.90 11.59 13.17
CA THR A 78 -0.25 10.61 14.06
C THR A 78 0.45 11.26 15.24
N LYS A 79 0.92 12.50 15.11
CA LYS A 79 1.45 13.28 16.25
C LYS A 79 0.36 13.62 17.26
N ILE A 80 -0.84 13.99 16.80
CA ILE A 80 -1.99 14.23 17.67
C ILE A 80 -2.42 12.90 18.35
N LEU A 81 -2.46 11.79 17.62
CA LEU A 81 -2.73 10.46 18.20
C LEU A 81 -1.68 10.09 19.27
N LYS A 82 -0.39 10.37 19.02
CA LYS A 82 0.67 10.16 20.00
C LYS A 82 0.39 10.90 21.30
N PHE A 83 -0.07 12.15 21.22
CA PHE A 83 -0.46 12.91 22.42
C PHE A 83 -1.60 12.22 23.18
N PHE A 84 -2.66 11.79 22.49
CA PHE A 84 -3.79 11.08 23.12
C PHE A 84 -3.46 9.65 23.57
N LEU A 85 -2.40 9.05 23.08
CA LEU A 85 -1.88 7.75 23.46
C LEU A 85 -0.68 7.86 24.42
N SER A 86 -0.57 8.97 25.18
CA SER A 86 0.47 9.15 26.20
C SER A 86 0.51 7.96 27.17
N GLY A 87 1.70 7.56 27.59
CA GLY A 87 1.93 6.37 28.42
C GLY A 87 2.14 5.07 27.61
N ILE A 88 1.86 5.06 26.31
CA ILE A 88 2.13 3.91 25.43
C ILE A 88 3.47 4.14 24.71
N LYS A 89 4.32 3.10 24.60
CA LYS A 89 5.55 3.17 23.82
C LYS A 89 5.22 3.56 22.37
N PHE A 90 5.87 4.62 21.84
CA PHE A 90 5.50 5.18 20.55
C PHE A 90 6.76 5.53 19.76
N HIS A 91 7.05 4.78 18.69
CA HIS A 91 8.14 5.06 17.76
C HIS A 91 7.63 5.46 16.39
N GLN A 92 8.28 6.47 15.80
CA GLN A 92 7.88 7.05 14.51
C GLN A 92 8.99 6.83 13.47
N ILE A 93 8.57 6.57 12.23
CA ILE A 93 9.49 6.44 11.13
C ILE A 93 10.36 7.70 10.95
N ASP A 94 11.66 7.50 10.80
CA ASP A 94 12.52 8.49 10.18
C ASP A 94 12.38 8.43 8.66
N LYS A 95 11.89 9.50 8.07
CA LYS A 95 11.71 9.63 6.61
C LYS A 95 13.00 9.93 5.86
N GLY A 96 14.14 10.03 6.55
CA GLY A 96 15.44 10.34 5.98
C GLY A 96 15.50 11.68 5.25
N ARG A 97 14.82 12.70 5.74
CA ARG A 97 14.75 14.01 5.07
C ARG A 97 16.10 14.68 4.98
N PHE A 98 16.92 14.53 6.03
CA PHE A 98 18.26 15.07 6.06
C PHE A 98 19.17 14.40 5.03
N GLU A 99 19.17 13.07 4.99
CA GLU A 99 19.93 12.26 4.03
C GLU A 99 19.50 12.54 2.59
N LYS A 100 18.18 12.66 2.34
CA LYS A 100 17.65 13.04 1.03
C LYS A 100 18.13 14.41 0.59
N LYS A 101 18.14 15.39 1.51
CA LYS A 101 18.66 16.73 1.23
C LYS A 101 20.16 16.68 0.91
N ALA A 102 20.94 15.93 1.68
CA ALA A 102 22.38 15.77 1.43
C ALA A 102 22.66 15.14 0.06
N LEU A 103 21.86 14.13 -0.35
CA LEU A 103 21.97 13.52 -1.67
C LEU A 103 21.62 14.49 -2.79
N ILE A 104 20.50 15.25 -2.66
CA ILE A 104 20.06 16.22 -3.68
C ILE A 104 21.06 17.37 -3.82
N THR A 105 21.68 17.80 -2.74
CA THR A 105 22.69 18.89 -2.75
C THR A 105 24.11 18.39 -3.11
N GLY A 106 24.28 17.11 -3.45
CA GLY A 106 25.58 16.54 -3.81
C GLY A 106 26.57 16.37 -2.64
N LYS A 107 26.13 16.59 -1.39
CA LYS A 107 26.97 16.40 -0.18
C LYS A 107 27.30 14.94 0.09
N THR A 108 26.51 14.02 -0.41
CA THR A 108 26.76 12.58 -0.36
C THR A 108 26.30 11.92 -1.64
N LYS A 109 26.95 10.81 -2.01
CA LYS A 109 26.54 9.91 -3.10
C LYS A 109 26.10 8.54 -2.59
N THR A 110 26.05 8.36 -1.27
CA THR A 110 25.66 7.08 -0.66
C THR A 110 24.17 6.77 -0.94
N PRO A 111 23.85 5.54 -1.36
CA PRO A 111 22.48 5.10 -1.53
C PRO A 111 21.68 5.26 -0.23
N LEU A 112 20.44 5.74 -0.33
CA LEU A 112 19.59 5.91 0.82
C LEU A 112 18.99 4.58 1.29
N ARG A 113 18.77 4.44 2.58
CA ARG A 113 17.97 3.33 3.13
C ARG A 113 16.61 3.26 2.46
N THR A 114 16.18 2.05 2.12
CA THR A 114 14.87 1.81 1.50
C THR A 114 13.72 2.12 2.47
N THR A 115 12.53 2.37 1.94
CA THR A 115 11.36 2.60 2.78
C THR A 115 11.00 1.38 3.63
N THR A 116 11.18 0.17 3.10
CA THR A 116 10.95 -1.09 3.83
C THR A 116 11.91 -1.22 5.02
N GLN A 117 13.19 -0.94 4.82
CA GLN A 117 14.17 -0.91 5.91
C GLN A 117 13.79 0.11 6.99
N ARG A 118 13.38 1.33 6.60
CA ARG A 118 12.91 2.36 7.55
C ARG A 118 11.65 1.93 8.31
N TYR A 119 10.76 1.15 7.70
CA TYR A 119 9.62 0.57 8.41
C TYR A 119 10.07 -0.46 9.44
N ALA A 120 11.00 -1.35 9.10
CA ALA A 120 11.53 -2.33 10.06
C ALA A 120 12.26 -1.66 11.23
N ASP A 121 13.00 -0.57 10.97
CA ASP A 121 13.71 0.16 12.01
C ASP A 121 12.76 0.71 13.09
N VAL A 122 11.50 1.04 12.76
CA VAL A 122 10.52 1.45 13.75
C VAL A 122 10.20 0.31 14.73
N PHE A 123 10.07 -0.92 14.23
CA PHE A 123 9.85 -2.09 15.08
C PHE A 123 11.09 -2.45 15.88
N ARG A 124 12.29 -2.38 15.28
CA ARG A 124 13.57 -2.58 15.99
C ARG A 124 13.72 -1.56 17.13
N SER A 125 13.35 -0.30 16.90
CA SER A 125 13.34 0.73 17.96
C SER A 125 12.35 0.46 19.09
N LEU A 126 11.36 -0.40 18.88
CA LEU A 126 10.45 -0.90 19.92
C LEU A 126 11.01 -2.13 20.66
N GLY A 127 12.17 -2.66 20.24
CA GLY A 127 12.83 -3.83 20.83
C GLY A 127 12.55 -5.15 20.10
N PHE A 128 12.03 -5.10 18.86
CA PHE A 128 11.73 -6.29 18.07
C PHE A 128 12.75 -6.45 16.93
N GLU A 129 13.70 -7.35 17.09
CA GLU A 129 14.70 -7.65 16.05
C GLU A 129 14.16 -8.66 15.04
N PHE A 130 14.32 -8.39 13.75
CA PHE A 130 13.99 -9.28 12.64
C PHE A 130 14.62 -8.79 11.33
N GLU A 131 14.76 -9.71 10.38
CA GLU A 131 15.36 -9.42 9.08
C GLU A 131 14.28 -9.36 7.96
N ILE A 132 14.59 -8.58 6.89
CA ILE A 132 13.71 -8.40 5.72
C ILE A 132 14.44 -8.81 4.43
N ASP A 133 15.36 -9.76 4.51
CA ASP A 133 16.21 -10.12 3.36
C ASP A 133 15.43 -10.75 2.20
N SER A 134 14.33 -11.40 2.52
CA SER A 134 13.42 -12.01 1.53
C SER A 134 11.99 -11.54 1.79
N PRO A 135 11.56 -10.43 1.16
CA PRO A 135 10.22 -9.93 1.38
C PRO A 135 9.17 -10.95 0.93
N SER A 136 8.44 -11.52 1.89
CA SER A 136 7.33 -12.43 1.61
C SER A 136 6.01 -11.69 1.56
N PHE A 137 5.24 -11.95 0.52
CA PHE A 137 3.86 -11.51 0.42
C PHE A 137 2.93 -12.69 0.80
N PRO A 138 1.70 -12.41 1.25
CA PRO A 138 0.70 -13.46 1.40
C PRO A 138 0.55 -14.28 0.11
N ALA A 139 0.27 -15.57 0.24
CA ALA A 139 0.06 -16.43 -0.91
C ALA A 139 -1.01 -15.85 -1.85
N PRO A 140 -0.82 -15.93 -3.17
CA PRO A 140 -1.81 -15.50 -4.14
C PRO A 140 -3.16 -16.20 -3.86
N LYS A 141 -4.24 -15.45 -3.90
CA LYS A 141 -5.58 -16.01 -3.81
C LYS A 141 -6.05 -16.43 -5.20
N GLN A 142 -6.94 -17.40 -5.24
CA GLN A 142 -7.69 -17.69 -6.46
C GLN A 142 -8.49 -16.44 -6.85
N LEU A 143 -8.56 -16.18 -8.15
CA LEU A 143 -9.35 -15.08 -8.67
C LEU A 143 -10.83 -15.30 -8.38
N ASP A 144 -11.52 -14.24 -8.03
CA ASP A 144 -12.97 -14.24 -7.89
C ASP A 144 -13.63 -14.66 -9.22
N THR A 145 -14.73 -15.39 -9.13
CA THR A 145 -15.49 -15.83 -10.31
C THR A 145 -15.94 -14.66 -11.19
N ALA A 146 -16.26 -13.52 -10.60
CA ALA A 146 -16.59 -12.29 -11.33
C ALA A 146 -15.41 -11.79 -12.18
N ILE A 147 -14.18 -11.85 -11.65
CA ILE A 147 -12.97 -11.46 -12.38
C ILE A 147 -12.68 -12.47 -13.49
N THR A 148 -12.81 -13.77 -13.20
CA THR A 148 -12.60 -14.84 -14.19
C THR A 148 -13.62 -14.75 -15.33
N LYS A 149 -14.87 -14.43 -15.02
CA LYS A 149 -15.91 -14.20 -16.04
C LYS A 149 -15.59 -13.00 -16.94
N GLU A 150 -15.12 -11.91 -16.37
CA GLU A 150 -14.77 -10.69 -17.11
C GLU A 150 -13.53 -10.88 -18.00
N LEU A 151 -12.52 -11.58 -17.50
CA LEU A 151 -11.25 -11.75 -18.19
C LEU A 151 -11.19 -12.99 -19.08
N GLY A 152 -12.14 -13.93 -18.92
CA GLY A 152 -12.12 -15.23 -19.60
C GLY A 152 -10.96 -16.13 -19.15
N ALA A 153 -10.81 -17.28 -19.77
CA ALA A 153 -9.73 -18.23 -19.45
C ALA A 153 -8.33 -17.64 -19.70
N PHE A 154 -7.39 -17.98 -18.86
CA PHE A 154 -5.99 -17.58 -18.99
C PHE A 154 -5.23 -18.74 -19.68
N SER A 155 -5.18 -18.73 -21.00
CA SER A 155 -4.40 -19.69 -21.78
C SER A 155 -2.98 -19.21 -22.08
N ASN A 156 -2.72 -17.91 -22.02
CA ASN A 156 -1.46 -17.25 -22.32
C ASN A 156 -0.97 -16.40 -21.15
N SER A 157 0.23 -15.83 -21.28
CA SER A 157 0.74 -14.85 -20.31
C SER A 157 -0.20 -13.67 -20.16
N VAL A 158 -0.33 -13.17 -18.94
CA VAL A 158 -1.16 -12.00 -18.60
C VAL A 158 -0.28 -10.88 -18.13
N ILE A 159 -0.43 -9.70 -18.73
CA ILE A 159 0.32 -8.49 -18.37
C ILE A 159 -0.64 -7.46 -17.80
N GLY A 160 -0.39 -7.06 -16.54
CA GLY A 160 -1.12 -5.96 -15.91
C GLY A 160 -0.47 -4.62 -16.23
N VAL A 161 -1.26 -3.66 -16.70
CA VAL A 161 -0.80 -2.30 -17.02
C VAL A 161 -1.58 -1.27 -16.24
N ALA A 162 -0.87 -0.48 -15.40
CA ALA A 162 -1.41 0.64 -14.63
C ALA A 162 -0.74 1.94 -15.08
N PRO A 163 -1.23 2.62 -16.13
CA PRO A 163 -0.49 3.69 -16.79
C PRO A 163 -0.53 5.03 -16.09
N PHE A 164 -1.41 5.21 -15.12
CA PHE A 164 -1.62 6.49 -14.44
C PHE A 164 -0.86 6.60 -13.12
N ALA A 165 -0.49 7.81 -12.76
CA ALA A 165 0.09 8.15 -11.48
C ALA A 165 -0.53 9.43 -10.90
N ALA A 166 -0.36 9.67 -9.60
CA ALA A 166 -0.89 10.84 -8.92
C ALA A 166 -0.33 12.19 -9.44
N TYR A 167 0.80 12.16 -10.15
CA TYR A 167 1.47 13.34 -10.70
C TYR A 167 1.79 13.14 -12.17
N ALA A 168 1.53 14.15 -12.99
CA ALA A 168 1.82 14.13 -14.43
C ALA A 168 3.28 13.80 -14.74
N SER A 169 4.23 14.30 -13.94
CA SER A 169 5.67 14.01 -14.08
C SER A 169 6.05 12.54 -13.86
N LYS A 170 5.14 11.72 -13.34
CA LYS A 170 5.32 10.28 -13.11
C LYS A 170 4.45 9.43 -14.04
N THR A 171 3.66 10.06 -14.89
CA THR A 171 2.78 9.37 -15.84
C THR A 171 3.46 9.29 -17.19
N TYR A 172 3.59 8.09 -17.72
CA TYR A 172 4.04 7.92 -19.11
C TYR A 172 2.92 8.37 -20.06
N SER A 173 3.29 9.00 -21.18
CA SER A 173 2.31 9.51 -22.16
C SER A 173 1.32 8.42 -22.55
N ILE A 174 0.02 8.70 -22.44
CA ILE A 174 -1.02 7.70 -22.72
C ILE A 174 -0.99 7.24 -24.18
N SER A 175 -0.65 8.13 -25.13
CA SER A 175 -0.50 7.77 -26.54
C SER A 175 0.68 6.81 -26.77
N LYS A 176 1.80 7.01 -26.08
CA LYS A 176 2.93 6.07 -26.12
C LYS A 176 2.61 4.76 -25.41
N MET A 177 1.84 4.81 -24.32
CA MET A 177 1.37 3.61 -23.63
C MET A 177 0.42 2.80 -24.51
N ASP A 178 -0.46 3.43 -25.28
CA ASP A 178 -1.31 2.78 -26.26
C ASP A 178 -0.47 2.01 -27.32
N GLN A 179 0.62 2.59 -27.80
CA GLN A 179 1.58 1.90 -28.70
C GLN A 179 2.24 0.68 -28.03
N VAL A 180 2.59 0.77 -26.74
CA VAL A 180 3.12 -0.37 -25.97
C VAL A 180 2.08 -1.46 -25.86
N ILE A 181 0.85 -1.11 -25.45
CA ILE A 181 -0.28 -2.04 -25.33
C ILE A 181 -0.57 -2.74 -26.65
N SER A 182 -0.55 -2.01 -27.76
CA SER A 182 -0.76 -2.54 -29.11
C SER A 182 0.25 -3.63 -29.50
N LYS A 183 1.47 -3.57 -28.97
CA LYS A 183 2.48 -4.60 -29.17
C LYS A 183 2.27 -5.79 -28.23
N LEU A 184 2.06 -5.52 -26.93
CA LEU A 184 1.92 -6.54 -25.91
C LEU A 184 0.71 -7.46 -26.16
N GLN A 185 -0.40 -6.91 -26.63
CA GLN A 185 -1.64 -7.66 -26.86
C GLN A 185 -1.55 -8.70 -27.97
N LYS A 186 -0.51 -8.67 -28.81
CA LYS A 186 -0.27 -9.67 -29.86
C LYS A 186 0.13 -11.03 -29.31
N GLU A 187 0.84 -11.05 -28.17
CA GLU A 187 1.41 -12.26 -27.56
C GLU A 187 0.84 -12.56 -26.18
N SER A 188 0.20 -11.58 -25.54
CA SER A 188 -0.28 -11.68 -24.16
C SER A 188 -1.65 -11.05 -23.99
N LYS A 189 -2.41 -11.55 -23.03
CA LYS A 189 -3.61 -10.86 -22.55
C LYS A 189 -3.18 -9.65 -21.71
N VAL A 190 -3.70 -8.47 -22.02
CA VAL A 190 -3.38 -7.23 -21.29
C VAL A 190 -4.56 -6.81 -20.43
N VAL A 191 -4.33 -6.59 -19.14
CA VAL A 191 -5.34 -6.14 -18.19
C VAL A 191 -5.00 -4.72 -17.72
N LEU A 192 -5.89 -3.76 -17.99
CA LEU A 192 -5.70 -2.36 -17.68
C LEU A 192 -6.29 -2.02 -16.31
N PHE A 193 -5.44 -1.46 -15.43
CA PHE A 193 -5.80 -1.02 -14.08
C PHE A 193 -5.81 0.50 -13.99
N GLY A 194 -6.82 1.04 -13.30
CA GLY A 194 -6.94 2.45 -13.00
C GLY A 194 -8.13 2.71 -12.08
N GLY A 195 -8.38 3.96 -11.75
CA GLY A 195 -9.47 4.33 -10.85
C GLY A 195 -9.95 5.76 -11.04
N GLY A 196 -11.23 5.98 -10.80
CA GLY A 196 -11.88 7.26 -11.03
C GLY A 196 -12.34 7.44 -12.50
N ALA A 197 -13.39 8.24 -12.68
CA ALA A 197 -14.13 8.32 -13.94
C ALA A 197 -13.25 8.68 -15.17
N ASN A 198 -12.30 9.60 -14.99
CA ASN A 198 -11.46 10.05 -16.10
C ASN A 198 -10.46 8.96 -16.56
N GLU A 199 -9.78 8.28 -15.62
CA GLU A 199 -8.86 7.18 -15.97
C GLU A 199 -9.63 6.02 -16.59
N THR A 200 -10.76 5.63 -16.01
CA THR A 200 -11.63 4.56 -16.53
C THR A 200 -12.03 4.83 -17.98
N LYS A 201 -12.52 6.03 -18.29
CA LYS A 201 -12.93 6.41 -19.66
C LYS A 201 -11.77 6.27 -20.66
N GLN A 202 -10.55 6.71 -20.27
CA GLN A 202 -9.39 6.61 -21.17
C GLN A 202 -8.95 5.16 -21.37
N LEU A 203 -8.99 4.32 -20.32
CA LEU A 203 -8.61 2.91 -20.41
C LEU A 203 -9.63 2.09 -21.19
N GLU A 204 -10.92 2.38 -21.08
CA GLU A 204 -11.98 1.78 -21.89
C GLU A 204 -11.80 2.12 -23.37
N ALA A 205 -11.46 3.37 -23.68
CA ALA A 205 -11.18 3.79 -25.05
C ALA A 205 -9.93 3.11 -25.65
N ILE A 206 -8.96 2.72 -24.85
CA ILE A 206 -7.81 1.91 -25.30
C ILE A 206 -8.26 0.45 -25.46
N ALA A 207 -8.95 -0.12 -24.46
CA ALA A 207 -9.37 -1.51 -24.50
C ALA A 207 -10.25 -1.82 -25.72
N SER A 208 -11.15 -0.89 -26.10
CA SER A 208 -12.05 -1.06 -27.26
C SER A 208 -11.34 -1.19 -28.62
N LYS A 209 -10.04 -0.85 -28.70
CA LYS A 209 -9.26 -0.96 -29.94
C LYS A 209 -8.68 -2.36 -30.18
N TYR A 210 -8.61 -3.21 -29.15
CA TYR A 210 -7.85 -4.45 -29.19
C TYR A 210 -8.63 -5.61 -28.58
N SER A 211 -8.59 -6.78 -29.20
CA SER A 211 -9.32 -7.98 -28.77
C SER A 211 -8.75 -8.64 -27.50
N ASN A 212 -7.46 -8.48 -27.24
CA ASN A 212 -6.77 -9.07 -26.08
C ASN A 212 -6.53 -8.08 -24.93
N VAL A 213 -7.20 -6.93 -24.93
CA VAL A 213 -7.05 -5.90 -23.89
C VAL A 213 -8.33 -5.74 -23.11
N PHE A 214 -8.24 -5.88 -21.79
CA PHE A 214 -9.39 -5.86 -20.89
C PHE A 214 -9.24 -4.72 -19.87
N CYS A 215 -10.25 -3.87 -19.75
CA CYS A 215 -10.27 -2.79 -18.77
C CYS A 215 -11.02 -3.25 -17.50
N VAL A 216 -10.31 -3.30 -16.37
CA VAL A 216 -10.90 -3.59 -15.05
C VAL A 216 -10.98 -2.35 -14.15
N ALA A 217 -10.62 -1.18 -14.69
CA ALA A 217 -10.65 0.07 -13.95
C ALA A 217 -12.05 0.38 -13.42
N GLY A 218 -12.17 0.64 -12.13
CA GLY A 218 -13.44 0.94 -11.47
C GLY A 218 -14.42 -0.22 -11.31
N LYS A 219 -14.15 -1.41 -11.86
CA LYS A 219 -15.07 -2.57 -11.79
C LYS A 219 -14.93 -3.38 -10.51
N PHE A 220 -13.74 -3.39 -9.90
CA PHE A 220 -13.43 -4.18 -8.71
C PHE A 220 -12.83 -3.31 -7.60
N SER A 221 -13.05 -3.71 -6.35
CA SER A 221 -12.34 -3.16 -5.19
C SER A 221 -11.03 -3.91 -4.95
N LEU A 222 -10.09 -3.28 -4.23
CA LEU A 222 -8.87 -3.94 -3.75
C LEU A 222 -9.21 -5.13 -2.84
#